data_a1d14c72fc01d986f20b7d9b4bddc5ff
#
_entry.id   a1d14c72fc01d986f20b7d9b4bddc5ff
#
_cell.length_a   1.000
_cell.length_b   1.000
_cell.length_c   1.000
_cell.angle_alpha   90.00
_cell.angle_beta   90.00
_cell.angle_gamma   90.00
#
_symmetry.space_group_name_H-M   'P 1'
#
loop_
_entity.id
_entity.type
_entity.pdbx_description
1 polymer ?
#
loop_
_entity_poly.entity_id
_entity_poly.type
_entity_poly.pdbx_seq_one_letter_code
_entity_poly.pdbx_strand_id
1 'polypeptide(L)'
;MNPEDVQELIQAGLPDCEVKVQGDGSHFDAVVIGDVFEGMSAVKKQQKVYATLGDKITSGEVHALSIKTFTPEEWEKAQKLQVR
;
A
#
# COMPACT_ATOMS: atom_id res chain seq x y z
N MET A 1 -5.03 7.03 -14.21
CA MET A 1 -3.83 6.48 -13.54
C MET A 1 -3.95 4.96 -13.48
N ASN A 2 -2.91 4.24 -13.77
CA ASN A 2 -2.96 2.78 -13.74
C ASN A 2 -2.26 2.24 -12.48
N PRO A 3 -2.43 0.94 -12.16
CA PRO A 3 -1.86 0.39 -10.95
C PRO A 3 -0.34 0.53 -10.84
N GLU A 4 0.36 0.48 -11.95
CA GLU A 4 1.82 0.63 -11.95
C GLU A 4 2.24 2.02 -11.53
N ASP A 5 1.49 3.05 -11.91
CA ASP A 5 1.76 4.42 -11.49
C ASP A 5 1.60 4.57 -9.99
N VAL A 6 0.54 3.99 -9.43
CA VAL A 6 0.30 4.02 -7.99
C VAL A 6 1.43 3.30 -7.27
N GLN A 7 1.82 2.14 -7.78
CA GLN A 7 2.89 1.35 -7.20
C GLN A 7 4.21 2.12 -7.17
N GLU A 8 4.53 2.79 -8.26
CA GLU A 8 5.77 3.57 -8.34
C GLU A 8 5.79 4.71 -7.34
N LEU A 9 4.67 5.41 -7.18
CA LEU A 9 4.58 6.50 -6.22
C LEU A 9 4.78 6.02 -4.78
N ILE A 10 4.15 4.94 -4.43
CA ILE A 10 4.30 4.37 -3.09
C ILE A 10 5.73 3.86 -2.89
N GLN A 11 6.26 3.17 -3.88
CA GLN A 11 7.61 2.62 -3.79
C GLN A 11 8.66 3.73 -3.65
N ALA A 12 8.48 4.83 -4.35
CA ALA A 12 9.41 5.96 -4.26
C ALA A 12 9.41 6.58 -2.86
N GLY A 13 8.23 6.64 -2.22
CA GLY A 13 8.13 7.18 -0.87
C GLY A 13 8.51 6.19 0.23
N LEU A 14 8.46 4.90 -0.06
CA LEU A 14 8.76 3.84 0.89
C LEU A 14 9.70 2.81 0.24
N PRO A 15 10.96 3.21 -0.03
CA PRO A 15 11.86 2.37 -0.82
C PRO A 15 12.24 1.05 -0.16
N ASP A 16 12.13 0.98 1.16
CA ASP A 16 12.44 -0.26 1.89
C ASP A 16 11.27 -1.22 1.99
N CYS A 17 10.11 -0.83 1.46
CA CYS A 17 8.92 -1.67 1.49
C CYS A 17 8.74 -2.41 0.17
N GLU A 18 8.09 -3.57 0.26
CA GLU A 18 7.62 -4.25 -0.93
C GLU A 18 6.20 -3.76 -1.21
N VAL A 19 5.96 -3.28 -2.40
CA VAL A 19 4.69 -2.67 -2.77
C VAL A 19 4.08 -3.45 -3.94
N LYS A 20 2.80 -3.81 -3.79
CA LYS A 20 2.04 -4.48 -4.85
C LYS A 20 0.72 -3.75 -5.00
N VAL A 21 0.40 -3.36 -6.23
CA VAL A 21 -0.85 -2.65 -6.50
C VAL A 21 -1.56 -3.34 -7.66
N GLN A 22 -2.86 -3.58 -7.47
CA GLN A 22 -3.72 -4.13 -8.49
C GLN A 22 -4.94 -3.23 -8.64
N GLY A 23 -5.57 -3.28 -9.80
CA GLY A 23 -6.78 -2.50 -10.02
C GLY A 23 -7.23 -2.54 -11.47
N ASP A 24 -8.42 -1.98 -11.70
CA ASP A 24 -9.05 -1.93 -13.02
C ASP A 24 -9.13 -0.51 -13.58
N GLY A 25 -8.43 0.44 -12.97
CA GLY A 25 -8.44 1.84 -13.39
C GLY A 25 -9.37 2.71 -12.57
N SER A 26 -10.41 2.14 -11.97
CA SER A 26 -11.33 2.90 -11.12
C SER A 26 -11.21 2.50 -9.65
N HIS A 27 -10.71 1.31 -9.40
CA HIS A 27 -10.52 0.79 -8.04
C HIS A 27 -9.12 0.19 -7.93
N PHE A 28 -8.42 0.51 -6.85
CA PHE A 28 -7.06 0.03 -6.64
C PHE A 28 -6.92 -0.66 -5.29
N ASP A 29 -6.18 -1.76 -5.28
CA ASP A 29 -5.82 -2.47 -4.06
C ASP A 29 -4.30 -2.44 -3.90
N ALA A 30 -3.83 -1.85 -2.81
CA ALA A 30 -2.40 -1.75 -2.53
C ALA A 30 -2.04 -2.61 -1.33
N VAL A 31 -0.98 -3.39 -1.47
CA VAL A 31 -0.39 -4.15 -0.38
C VAL A 31 1.02 -3.62 -0.18
N VAL A 32 1.32 -3.17 1.03
CA VAL A 32 2.63 -2.59 1.35
C VAL A 32 3.21 -3.34 2.54
N ILE A 33 4.38 -3.91 2.34
CA ILE A 33 5.02 -4.77 3.32
C ILE A 33 6.37 -4.15 3.71
N GLY A 34 6.57 -3.90 5.00
CA GLY A 34 7.84 -3.36 5.44
C GLY A 34 7.96 -3.27 6.95
N ASP A 35 9.19 -3.32 7.43
CA ASP A 35 9.51 -3.20 8.86
C ASP A 35 9.09 -1.86 9.44
N VAL A 36 8.97 -0.85 8.59
CA VAL A 36 8.63 0.50 9.01
C VAL A 36 7.27 0.55 9.72
N PHE A 37 6.40 -0.41 9.46
CA PHE A 37 5.07 -0.45 10.06
C PHE A 37 5.05 -1.07 11.45
N GLU A 38 6.17 -1.62 11.90
CA GLU A 38 6.21 -2.25 13.20
C GLU A 38 6.00 -1.24 14.31
N GLY A 39 5.08 -1.55 15.22
CA GLY A 39 4.74 -0.63 16.32
C GLY A 39 3.81 0.49 15.95
N MET A 40 3.38 0.60 14.70
CA MET A 40 2.46 1.65 14.28
C MET A 40 1.00 1.25 14.43
N SER A 41 0.14 2.23 14.76
CA SER A 41 -1.29 2.00 14.74
C SER A 41 -1.78 1.88 13.28
N ALA A 42 -2.97 1.30 13.11
CA ALA A 42 -3.56 1.15 11.77
C ALA A 42 -3.71 2.51 11.06
N VAL A 43 -4.12 3.53 11.80
CA VAL A 43 -4.29 4.87 11.23
C VAL A 43 -2.95 5.42 10.74
N LYS A 44 -1.91 5.30 11.55
CA LYS A 44 -0.59 5.82 11.17
C LYS A 44 0.00 5.08 9.97
N LYS A 45 -0.21 3.78 9.89
CA LYS A 45 0.22 2.99 8.74
C LYS A 45 -0.40 3.51 7.46
N GLN A 46 -1.71 3.74 7.48
CA GLN A 46 -2.41 4.25 6.31
C GLN A 46 -1.98 5.66 5.95
N GLN A 47 -1.83 6.53 6.94
CA GLN A 47 -1.37 7.89 6.70
C GLN A 47 0.01 7.90 6.04
N LYS A 48 0.89 6.99 6.47
CA LYS A 48 2.22 6.90 5.90
C LYS A 48 2.17 6.53 4.41
N VAL A 49 1.31 5.60 4.03
CA VAL A 49 1.15 5.22 2.64
C VAL A 49 0.49 6.34 1.84
N TYR A 50 -0.57 6.94 2.36
CA TYR A 50 -1.23 8.05 1.67
C TYR A 50 -0.29 9.22 1.42
N ALA A 51 0.63 9.48 2.33
CA ALA A 51 1.60 10.57 2.17
C ALA A 51 2.48 10.39 0.93
N THR A 52 2.71 9.15 0.50
CA THR A 52 3.52 8.90 -0.70
C THR A 52 2.79 9.28 -1.98
N LEU A 53 1.48 9.34 -1.94
CA LEU A 53 0.66 9.67 -3.10
C LEU A 53 0.47 11.18 -3.25
N GLY A 54 0.75 11.94 -2.18
CA GLY A 54 0.67 13.39 -2.22
C GLY A 54 -0.71 13.89 -2.61
N ASP A 55 -0.77 14.79 -3.57
CA ASP A 55 -2.02 15.41 -4.01
C ASP A 55 -2.79 14.57 -5.03
N LYS A 56 -2.30 13.38 -5.40
CA LYS A 56 -3.01 12.52 -6.35
C LYS A 56 -4.38 12.10 -5.82
N ILE A 57 -4.48 11.91 -4.51
CA ILE A 57 -5.75 11.55 -3.89
C ILE A 57 -6.70 12.74 -3.87
N THR A 58 -6.20 13.92 -3.48
CA THR A 58 -7.02 15.13 -3.42
C THR A 58 -7.43 15.62 -4.81
N SER A 59 -6.60 15.38 -5.82
CA SER A 59 -6.91 15.76 -7.19
C SER A 59 -7.93 14.83 -7.86
N GLY A 60 -8.25 13.71 -7.24
CA GLY A 60 -9.20 12.76 -7.79
C GLY A 60 -8.60 11.77 -8.78
N GLU A 61 -7.30 11.77 -8.97
CA GLU A 61 -6.65 10.81 -9.87
C GLU A 61 -6.69 9.39 -9.31
N VAL A 62 -6.76 9.27 -7.97
CA VAL A 62 -6.91 7.98 -7.29
C VAL A 62 -8.20 8.06 -6.48
N HIS A 63 -9.23 7.35 -6.90
CA HIS A 63 -10.55 7.43 -6.27
C HIS A 63 -10.77 6.39 -5.19
N ALA A 64 -10.73 5.13 -5.56
CA ALA A 64 -11.03 4.05 -4.64
C ALA A 64 -9.75 3.26 -4.41
N LEU A 65 -9.08 3.54 -3.30
CA LEU A 65 -7.83 2.88 -2.95
C LEU A 65 -7.99 2.17 -1.63
N SER A 66 -7.85 0.85 -1.66
CA SER A 66 -7.78 0.02 -0.46
C SER A 66 -6.31 -0.25 -0.16
N ILE A 67 -5.90 0.03 1.07
CA ILE A 67 -4.51 -0.16 1.49
C ILE A 67 -4.45 -1.20 2.59
N LYS A 68 -3.61 -2.19 2.40
CA LYS A 68 -3.28 -3.18 3.42
C LYS A 68 -1.80 -3.10 3.71
N THR A 69 -1.45 -2.95 4.97
CA THR A 69 -0.07 -2.84 5.40
C THR A 69 0.31 -4.03 6.26
N PHE A 70 1.52 -4.50 6.09
CA PHE A 70 2.04 -5.65 6.83
C PHE A 70 3.48 -5.41 7.20
N THR A 71 3.89 -5.91 8.37
CA THR A 71 5.31 -6.17 8.59
C THR A 71 5.66 -7.45 7.84
N PRO A 72 6.93 -7.72 7.57
CA PRO A 72 7.31 -8.99 6.92
C PRO A 72 6.79 -10.22 7.65
N GLU A 73 6.80 -10.17 8.97
CA GLU A 73 6.28 -11.27 9.78
C GLU A 73 4.77 -11.45 9.61
N GLU A 74 4.02 -10.35 9.61
CA GLU A 74 2.58 -10.39 9.41
C GLU A 74 2.23 -10.91 8.01
N TRP A 75 3.00 -10.48 7.02
CA TRP A 75 2.78 -10.93 5.65
C TRP A 75 2.99 -12.44 5.51
N GLU A 76 4.04 -12.95 6.14
CA GLU A 76 4.32 -14.36 6.12
C GLU A 76 3.18 -15.16 6.73
N LYS A 77 2.64 -14.71 7.86
CA LYS A 77 1.49 -15.34 8.50
C LYS A 77 0.25 -15.30 7.62
N ALA A 78 0.01 -14.16 6.98
CA ALA A 78 -1.15 -14.02 6.10
C ALA A 78 -1.07 -14.97 4.92
N GLN A 79 0.12 -15.16 4.35
CA GLN A 79 0.31 -16.10 3.25
C GLN A 79 0.06 -17.54 3.68
N LYS A 80 0.51 -17.91 4.87
CA LYS A 80 0.31 -19.25 5.39
C LYS A 80 -1.19 -19.55 5.58
N LEU A 81 -1.96 -18.56 6.00
CA LEU A 81 -3.40 -18.73 6.17
C LEU A 81 -4.14 -18.87 4.84
N GLN A 82 -3.58 -18.34 3.76
CA GLN A 82 -4.18 -18.41 2.45
C GLN A 82 -3.83 -19.68 1.69
N VAL A 83 -2.75 -20.32 2.06
CA VAL A 83 -2.30 -21.56 1.39
C VAL A 83 -3.15 -22.73 1.85
N ARG A 84 -3.67 -23.46 0.90
CA ARG A 84 -4.49 -24.63 1.13
C ARG A 84 -3.92 -25.82 0.40
#